data_aeab730a5ba7ce0d52a07cb952b7c6a5
#
_entry.id   aeab730a5ba7ce0d52a07cb952b7c6a5
#
_cell.length_a   1.000
_cell.length_b   1.000
_cell.length_c   1.000
_cell.angle_alpha   90.00
_cell.angle_beta   90.00
_cell.angle_gamma   90.00
#
_symmetry.space_group_name_H-M   'P 1'
#
loop_
_entity.id
_entity.type
_entity.pdbx_description
1 polymer ?
#
loop_
_entity_poly.entity_id
_entity_poly.type
_entity_poly.pdbx_seq_one_letter_code
_entity_poly.pdbx_strand_id
1 'polypeptide(L)'
;MEDNNKNTYVGTYVAGNIEEERMHPIFDECEVNDFGEVKRHYMLSMNGMYISGITDDQLKEMHEKLTELLTGEKPRKYFYAEASIPLKTGNVLCKKDFVVETDGDKFPLADALIRSRAFFENSEYKEDLDFKNAHICCCLEISKEDYEAFQEYRKK
;
A
#
# COMPACT_ATOMS: atom_id res chain seq x y z
N MET A 1 -16.86 -14.24 -41.27
CA MET A 1 -16.05 -13.85 -40.09
C MET A 1 -17.03 -13.72 -38.93
N GLU A 2 -17.14 -14.78 -38.17
CA GLU A 2 -18.06 -14.81 -37.00
C GLU A 2 -17.33 -14.24 -35.79
N ASP A 3 -17.91 -13.17 -35.23
CA ASP A 3 -17.48 -12.56 -33.98
C ASP A 3 -17.86 -13.51 -32.81
N ASN A 4 -16.89 -14.33 -32.39
CA ASN A 4 -17.01 -15.16 -31.19
C ASN A 4 -16.48 -14.41 -29.96
N ASN A 5 -17.12 -13.29 -29.62
CA ASN A 5 -16.88 -12.64 -28.35
C ASN A 5 -17.95 -13.10 -27.35
N LYS A 6 -17.88 -14.37 -26.95
CA LYS A 6 -18.68 -14.88 -25.83
C LYS A 6 -17.91 -14.70 -24.55
N ASN A 7 -18.13 -13.58 -23.87
CA ASN A 7 -17.85 -13.45 -22.44
C ASN A 7 -18.76 -14.45 -21.71
N THR A 8 -18.20 -15.59 -21.35
CA THR A 8 -18.92 -16.60 -20.59
C THR A 8 -18.71 -16.29 -19.11
N TYR A 9 -19.66 -15.61 -18.49
CA TYR A 9 -19.73 -15.53 -17.04
C TYR A 9 -20.13 -16.90 -16.51
N VAL A 10 -19.22 -17.57 -15.83
CA VAL A 10 -19.52 -18.78 -15.06
C VAL A 10 -19.68 -18.35 -13.60
N GLY A 11 -20.80 -17.77 -13.28
CA GLY A 11 -21.23 -17.54 -11.90
C GLY A 11 -22.12 -18.70 -11.45
N THR A 12 -21.76 -19.38 -10.39
CA THR A 12 -22.63 -20.37 -9.76
C THR A 12 -23.63 -19.60 -8.88
N TYR A 13 -24.87 -19.45 -9.37
CA TYR A 13 -25.96 -18.93 -8.57
C TYR A 13 -26.38 -20.01 -7.57
N VAL A 14 -26.12 -19.78 -6.29
CA VAL A 14 -26.78 -20.50 -5.22
C VAL A 14 -28.03 -19.68 -4.85
N ALA A 15 -29.20 -20.17 -5.25
CA ALA A 15 -30.47 -19.55 -4.88
C ALA A 15 -30.72 -19.77 -3.38
N GLY A 16 -30.30 -18.81 -2.56
CA GLY A 16 -30.67 -18.71 -1.16
C GLY A 16 -32.02 -18.01 -0.96
N ASN A 17 -32.48 -17.98 0.25
CA ASN A 17 -33.79 -17.45 0.63
C ASN A 17 -33.81 -15.92 0.41
N ILE A 18 -34.60 -15.43 -0.54
CA ILE A 18 -34.60 -14.04 -1.05
C ILE A 18 -34.79 -12.98 0.06
N GLU A 19 -35.35 -13.33 1.20
CA GLU A 19 -35.57 -12.38 2.32
C GLU A 19 -34.32 -12.16 3.19
N GLU A 20 -33.46 -13.17 3.36
CA GLU A 20 -32.16 -13.01 4.07
C GLU A 20 -31.08 -12.38 3.21
N GLU A 21 -31.07 -12.69 1.89
CA GLU A 21 -30.09 -12.13 0.96
C GLU A 21 -30.18 -10.61 0.79
N ARG A 22 -31.34 -10.00 1.07
CA ARG A 22 -31.56 -8.55 0.95
C ARG A 22 -30.84 -7.70 2.00
N MET A 23 -30.40 -8.33 3.08
CA MET A 23 -29.86 -7.60 4.24
C MET A 23 -28.34 -7.62 4.31
N HIS A 24 -27.67 -8.50 3.59
CA HIS A 24 -26.22 -8.65 3.67
C HIS A 24 -25.56 -8.42 2.31
N PRO A 25 -24.42 -7.70 2.25
CA PRO A 25 -23.63 -7.60 1.04
C PRO A 25 -23.01 -8.98 0.72
N ILE A 26 -23.13 -9.39 -0.53
CA ILE A 26 -22.54 -10.63 -1.04
C ILE A 26 -21.36 -10.24 -1.91
N PHE A 27 -20.22 -10.86 -1.65
CA PHE A 27 -19.00 -10.68 -2.43
C PHE A 27 -18.71 -11.98 -3.17
N ASP A 28 -18.67 -11.92 -4.49
CA ASP A 28 -18.29 -13.03 -5.35
C ASP A 28 -17.03 -12.70 -6.12
N GLU A 29 -16.15 -13.70 -6.26
CA GLU A 29 -14.96 -13.63 -7.09
C GLU A 29 -15.26 -14.30 -8.43
N CYS A 30 -14.86 -13.67 -9.53
CA CYS A 30 -14.97 -14.23 -10.87
C CYS A 30 -13.66 -14.05 -11.65
N GLU A 31 -13.33 -15.02 -12.48
CA GLU A 31 -12.21 -14.92 -13.40
C GLU A 31 -12.71 -14.45 -14.76
N VAL A 32 -12.09 -13.40 -15.29
CA VAL A 32 -12.40 -12.85 -16.62
C VAL A 32 -11.19 -13.04 -17.50
N ASN A 33 -11.40 -13.66 -18.66
CA ASN A 33 -10.35 -13.78 -19.66
C ASN A 33 -10.37 -12.52 -20.56
N ASP A 34 -9.39 -11.64 -20.34
CA ASP A 34 -9.22 -10.41 -21.09
C ASP A 34 -8.00 -10.56 -22.01
N PHE A 35 -8.27 -10.78 -23.32
CA PHE A 35 -7.24 -10.97 -24.34
C PHE A 35 -6.18 -12.03 -24.04
N GLY A 36 -6.58 -13.14 -23.40
CA GLY A 36 -5.67 -14.24 -23.05
C GLY A 36 -5.01 -14.15 -21.69
N GLU A 37 -5.24 -13.06 -20.96
CA GLU A 37 -4.86 -12.95 -19.56
C GLU A 37 -6.09 -13.22 -18.65
N VAL A 38 -5.92 -14.11 -17.68
CA VAL A 38 -6.94 -14.36 -16.66
C VAL A 38 -6.78 -13.29 -15.57
N LYS A 39 -7.78 -12.42 -15.43
CA LYS A 39 -7.83 -11.40 -14.39
C LYS A 39 -8.93 -11.73 -13.39
N ARG A 40 -8.65 -11.50 -12.13
CA ARG A 40 -9.65 -11.59 -11.08
C ARG A 40 -10.48 -10.33 -11.04
N HIS A 41 -11.78 -10.53 -11.00
CA HIS A 41 -12.76 -9.47 -10.81
C HIS A 41 -13.69 -9.87 -9.68
N TYR A 42 -14.21 -8.88 -8.99
CA TYR A 42 -15.13 -9.10 -7.89
C TYR A 42 -16.49 -8.50 -8.22
N MET A 43 -17.51 -9.11 -7.64
CA MET A 43 -18.89 -8.63 -7.70
C MET A 43 -19.38 -8.35 -6.29
N LEU A 44 -19.97 -7.18 -6.09
CA LEU A 44 -20.67 -6.82 -4.86
C LEU A 44 -22.15 -6.75 -5.15
N SER A 45 -22.94 -7.51 -4.40
CA SER A 45 -24.40 -7.49 -4.47
C SER A 45 -25.00 -7.08 -3.14
N MET A 46 -25.95 -6.15 -3.16
CA MET A 46 -26.70 -5.72 -1.98
C MET A 46 -28.07 -5.19 -2.39
N ASN A 47 -29.13 -5.68 -1.73
CA ASN A 47 -30.51 -5.23 -1.95
C ASN A 47 -30.99 -5.33 -3.41
N GLY A 48 -30.56 -6.35 -4.15
CA GLY A 48 -30.91 -6.54 -5.55
C GLY A 48 -30.17 -5.61 -6.53
N MET A 49 -29.28 -4.77 -6.05
CA MET A 49 -28.31 -4.05 -6.86
C MET A 49 -26.98 -4.80 -6.87
N TYR A 50 -26.30 -4.78 -7.98
CA TYR A 50 -24.98 -5.38 -8.10
C TYR A 50 -24.00 -4.46 -8.84
N ILE A 51 -22.74 -4.50 -8.42
CA ILE A 51 -21.62 -3.88 -9.09
C ILE A 51 -20.69 -5.02 -9.47
N SER A 52 -20.37 -5.14 -10.75
CA SER A 52 -19.46 -6.18 -11.25
C SER A 52 -18.22 -5.56 -11.89
N GLY A 53 -17.18 -6.38 -12.08
CA GLY A 53 -15.95 -5.95 -12.70
C GLY A 53 -15.05 -5.12 -11.79
N ILE A 54 -15.21 -5.23 -10.46
CA ILE A 54 -14.32 -4.59 -9.48
C ILE A 54 -12.95 -5.28 -9.57
N THR A 55 -11.91 -4.52 -9.81
CA THR A 55 -10.52 -5.01 -9.84
C THR A 55 -9.94 -5.11 -8.43
N ASP A 56 -8.80 -5.80 -8.27
CA ASP A 56 -8.07 -5.88 -7.00
C ASP A 56 -7.75 -4.49 -6.42
N ASP A 57 -7.35 -3.53 -7.28
CA ASP A 57 -7.02 -2.18 -6.84
C ASP A 57 -8.27 -1.42 -6.36
N GLN A 58 -9.39 -1.56 -7.08
CA GLN A 58 -10.66 -0.97 -6.67
C GLN A 58 -11.18 -1.58 -5.37
N LEU A 59 -11.00 -2.90 -5.19
CA LEU A 59 -11.39 -3.57 -3.95
C LEU A 59 -10.57 -3.08 -2.75
N LYS A 60 -9.26 -2.87 -2.94
CA LYS A 60 -8.39 -2.26 -1.92
C LYS A 60 -8.83 -0.84 -1.58
N GLU A 61 -9.08 -0.01 -2.60
CA GLU A 61 -9.57 1.36 -2.39
C GLU A 61 -10.90 1.38 -1.62
N MET A 62 -11.84 0.49 -1.96
CA MET A 62 -13.10 0.35 -1.23
C MET A 62 -12.87 -0.07 0.22
N HIS A 63 -11.99 -1.03 0.47
CA HIS A 63 -11.64 -1.47 1.82
C HIS A 63 -11.04 -0.33 2.65
N GLU A 64 -10.11 0.43 2.08
CA GLU A 64 -9.51 1.60 2.73
C GLU A 64 -10.56 2.65 3.09
N LYS A 65 -11.46 2.97 2.15
CA LYS A 65 -12.56 3.93 2.38
C LYS A 65 -13.54 3.45 3.44
N LEU A 66 -13.92 2.19 3.42
CA LEU A 66 -14.81 1.61 4.43
C LEU A 66 -14.15 1.63 5.81
N THR A 67 -12.87 1.29 5.89
CA THR A 67 -12.09 1.36 7.14
C THR A 67 -12.07 2.78 7.69
N GLU A 68 -11.76 3.77 6.86
CA GLU A 68 -11.79 5.19 7.23
C GLU A 68 -13.17 5.62 7.77
N LEU A 69 -14.26 5.20 7.10
CA LEU A 69 -15.62 5.53 7.51
C LEU A 69 -16.04 4.87 8.83
N LEU A 70 -15.61 3.62 9.07
CA LEU A 70 -15.99 2.86 10.25
C LEU A 70 -15.16 3.21 11.48
N THR A 71 -13.88 3.51 11.32
CA THR A 71 -12.95 3.76 12.42
C THR A 71 -12.69 5.24 12.63
N GLY A 72 -12.96 6.08 11.64
CA GLY A 72 -12.54 7.48 11.61
C GLY A 72 -11.03 7.66 11.44
N GLU A 73 -10.30 6.56 11.26
CA GLU A 73 -8.85 6.56 11.06
C GLU A 73 -8.52 6.33 9.59
N LYS A 74 -7.61 7.11 9.05
CA LYS A 74 -7.07 6.85 7.73
C LYS A 74 -6.18 5.61 7.78
N PRO A 75 -6.23 4.76 6.73
CA PRO A 75 -5.32 3.62 6.64
C PRO A 75 -3.87 4.11 6.68
N ARG A 76 -3.09 3.49 7.54
CA ARG A 76 -1.68 3.84 7.70
C ARG A 76 -0.86 3.16 6.64
N LYS A 77 0.05 3.91 6.05
CA LYS A 77 1.04 3.39 5.12
C LYS A 77 2.41 3.32 5.77
N TYR A 78 3.17 2.31 5.38
CA TYR A 78 4.48 2.02 5.93
C TYR A 78 5.52 2.05 4.82
N PHE A 79 6.64 2.67 5.10
CA PHE A 79 7.72 2.82 4.13
C PHE A 79 9.05 2.44 4.76
N TYR A 80 9.85 1.69 3.99
CA TYR A 80 11.28 1.56 4.23
C TYR A 80 11.98 2.64 3.42
N ALA A 81 12.96 3.31 4.02
CA ALA A 81 13.75 4.33 3.35
C ALA A 81 15.22 4.26 3.75
N GLU A 82 16.09 4.61 2.83
CA GLU A 82 17.52 4.82 3.07
C GLU A 82 17.87 6.28 2.80
N ALA A 83 18.38 6.97 3.81
CA ALA A 83 18.95 8.30 3.67
C ALA A 83 20.45 8.22 3.49
N SER A 84 20.98 9.10 2.66
CA SER A 84 22.40 9.27 2.42
C SER A 84 22.81 10.72 2.66
N ILE A 85 23.88 10.91 3.43
CA ILE A 85 24.47 12.21 3.70
C ILE A 85 25.95 12.14 3.30
N PRO A 86 26.41 12.93 2.34
CA PRO A 86 27.82 12.94 1.96
C PRO A 86 28.68 13.61 3.03
N LEU A 87 29.93 13.21 3.10
CA LEU A 87 30.95 14.01 3.80
C LEU A 87 31.26 15.27 2.99
N LYS A 88 31.66 16.33 3.65
CA LYS A 88 32.10 17.58 3.01
C LYS A 88 33.28 17.38 2.04
N THR A 89 34.05 16.32 2.22
CA THR A 89 35.10 15.88 1.28
C THR A 89 34.53 15.31 -0.02
N GLY A 90 33.26 14.97 -0.07
CA GLY A 90 32.56 14.44 -1.24
C GLY A 90 32.82 12.97 -1.59
N ASN A 91 33.77 12.31 -0.91
CA ASN A 91 34.19 10.96 -1.31
C ASN A 91 33.53 9.80 -0.58
N VAL A 92 32.78 10.07 0.47
CA VAL A 92 32.12 9.06 1.31
C VAL A 92 30.69 9.46 1.57
N LEU A 93 29.80 8.47 1.54
CA LEU A 93 28.39 8.62 1.88
C LEU A 93 28.13 7.90 3.20
N CYS A 94 27.59 8.64 4.17
CA CYS A 94 27.03 8.05 5.37
C CYS A 94 25.57 7.68 5.09
N LYS A 95 25.24 6.41 5.27
CA LYS A 95 23.91 5.89 5.00
C LYS A 95 23.19 5.49 6.26
N LYS A 96 21.90 5.71 6.30
CA LYS A 96 21.00 5.29 7.37
C LYS A 96 19.67 4.83 6.79
N ASP A 97 19.36 3.60 7.09
CA ASP A 97 18.05 3.01 6.81
C ASP A 97 17.09 3.22 7.99
N PHE A 98 15.83 3.35 7.70
CA PHE A 98 14.77 3.49 8.69
C PHE A 98 13.41 3.16 8.09
N VAL A 99 12.43 2.96 8.95
CA VAL A 99 11.04 2.79 8.53
C VAL A 99 10.21 3.96 9.03
N VAL A 100 9.23 4.37 8.24
CA VAL A 100 8.33 5.48 8.51
C VAL A 100 6.89 5.00 8.37
N GLU A 101 6.06 5.42 9.31
CA GLU A 101 4.61 5.26 9.29
C GLU A 101 3.98 6.61 8.98
N THR A 102 2.95 6.63 8.16
CA THR A 102 2.19 7.84 7.82
C THR A 102 0.71 7.52 7.67
N ASP A 103 -0.13 8.49 7.99
CA ASP A 103 -1.56 8.50 7.71
C ASP A 103 -1.90 9.12 6.34
N GLY A 104 -0.87 9.55 5.60
CA GLY A 104 -0.99 10.12 4.26
C GLY A 104 -0.70 9.09 3.16
N ASP A 105 -1.18 9.39 1.96
CA ASP A 105 -1.02 8.54 0.78
C ASP A 105 0.40 8.57 0.19
N LYS A 106 1.25 9.46 0.68
CA LYS A 106 2.59 9.68 0.12
C LYS A 106 3.67 9.53 1.17
N PHE A 107 4.84 9.09 0.72
CA PHE A 107 6.03 9.05 1.55
C PHE A 107 6.32 10.44 2.16
N PRO A 108 6.46 10.54 3.50
CA PRO A 108 6.70 11.81 4.20
C PRO A 108 8.16 12.23 4.10
N LEU A 109 8.59 12.67 2.92
CA LEU A 109 9.99 12.99 2.59
C LEU A 109 10.63 13.99 3.58
N ALA A 110 9.90 15.04 3.95
CA ALA A 110 10.42 16.07 4.86
C ALA A 110 10.71 15.49 6.25
N ASP A 111 9.80 14.71 6.80
CA ASP A 111 9.96 14.07 8.11
C ASP A 111 11.09 13.03 8.08
N ALA A 112 11.20 12.29 6.99
CA ALA A 112 12.27 11.32 6.78
C ALA A 112 13.64 11.99 6.77
N LEU A 113 13.80 13.12 6.08
CA LEU A 113 15.04 13.90 6.07
C LEU A 113 15.35 14.52 7.45
N ILE A 114 14.33 15.04 8.15
CA ILE A 114 14.50 15.58 9.52
C ILE A 114 14.99 14.47 10.47
N ARG A 115 14.35 13.29 10.44
CA ARG A 115 14.75 12.15 11.28
C ARG A 115 16.16 11.66 10.97
N SER A 116 16.52 11.57 9.70
CA SER A 116 17.87 11.18 9.31
C SER A 116 18.92 12.21 9.76
N ARG A 117 18.62 13.49 9.61
CA ARG A 117 19.46 14.58 10.10
C ARG A 117 19.66 14.49 11.62
N ALA A 118 18.59 14.37 12.39
CA ALA A 118 18.66 14.26 13.85
C ALA A 118 19.51 13.07 14.32
N PHE A 119 19.48 11.94 13.57
CA PHE A 119 20.32 10.80 13.87
C PHE A 119 21.81 11.14 13.67
N PHE A 120 22.16 11.78 12.56
CA PHE A 120 23.55 12.08 12.23
C PHE A 120 24.10 13.28 13.02
N GLU A 121 23.28 14.23 13.48
CA GLU A 121 23.67 15.34 14.35
C GLU A 121 24.17 14.86 15.72
N ASN A 122 23.76 13.64 16.14
CA ASN A 122 24.25 13.01 17.37
C ASN A 122 25.48 12.11 17.13
N SER A 123 25.99 12.02 15.90
CA SER A 123 27.17 11.23 15.59
C SER A 123 28.46 12.04 15.84
N GLU A 124 29.56 11.32 16.08
CA GLU A 124 30.89 11.92 16.21
C GLU A 124 31.39 12.59 14.91
N TYR A 125 30.78 12.24 13.77
CA TYR A 125 31.13 12.77 12.45
C TYR A 125 30.31 13.98 12.01
N LYS A 126 29.46 14.53 12.88
CA LYS A 126 28.51 15.59 12.51
C LYS A 126 29.15 16.81 11.81
N GLU A 127 30.36 17.20 12.23
CA GLU A 127 31.07 18.36 11.68
C GLU A 127 31.54 18.12 10.25
N ASP A 128 31.76 16.86 9.86
CA ASP A 128 32.23 16.46 8.54
C ASP A 128 31.07 16.18 7.55
N LEU A 129 29.86 16.19 8.00
CA LEU A 129 28.68 15.87 7.17
C LEU A 129 28.16 17.09 6.41
N ASP A 130 27.82 16.87 5.15
CA ASP A 130 27.16 17.88 4.30
C ASP A 130 25.65 17.69 4.31
N PHE A 131 25.01 18.22 5.32
CA PHE A 131 23.54 18.12 5.47
C PHE A 131 22.75 18.84 4.36
N LYS A 132 23.36 19.73 3.61
CA LYS A 132 22.69 20.43 2.48
C LYS A 132 22.45 19.49 1.31
N ASN A 133 23.33 18.49 1.16
CA ASN A 133 23.24 17.48 0.12
C ASN A 133 22.69 16.14 0.63
N ALA A 134 22.04 16.13 1.80
CA ALA A 134 21.30 14.97 2.28
C ALA A 134 20.13 14.63 1.35
N HIS A 135 19.98 13.35 1.03
CA HIS A 135 18.92 12.89 0.15
C HIS A 135 18.45 11.48 0.54
N ILE A 136 17.24 11.14 0.11
CA ILE A 136 16.71 9.77 0.20
C ILE A 136 17.09 9.04 -1.08
N CYS A 137 17.87 7.96 -0.96
CA CYS A 137 18.34 7.16 -2.09
C CYS A 137 17.46 5.94 -2.36
N CYS A 138 16.65 5.52 -1.40
CA CYS A 138 15.70 4.43 -1.56
C CYS A 138 14.44 4.75 -0.77
N CYS A 139 13.27 4.46 -1.35
CA CYS A 139 11.99 4.53 -0.68
C CYS A 139 11.07 3.45 -1.25
N LEU A 140 10.59 2.55 -0.40
CA LEU A 140 9.71 1.45 -0.76
C LEU A 140 8.52 1.42 0.19
N GLU A 141 7.31 1.30 -0.35
CA GLU A 141 6.13 0.96 0.46
C GLU A 141 6.26 -0.51 0.89
N ILE A 142 6.05 -0.78 2.16
CA ILE A 142 6.20 -2.10 2.78
C ILE A 142 4.92 -2.49 3.53
N SER A 143 4.76 -3.77 3.81
CA SER A 143 3.65 -4.26 4.63
C SER A 143 3.80 -3.81 6.10
N LYS A 144 2.71 -3.87 6.85
CA LYS A 144 2.74 -3.62 8.29
C LYS A 144 3.61 -4.64 9.01
N GLU A 145 3.55 -5.88 8.58
CA GLU A 145 4.33 -6.99 9.13
C GLU A 145 5.84 -6.76 8.97
N ASP A 146 6.27 -6.31 7.78
CA ASP A 146 7.68 -5.98 7.51
C ASP A 146 8.12 -4.77 8.33
N TYR A 147 7.26 -3.77 8.49
CA TYR A 147 7.53 -2.62 9.34
C TYR A 147 7.75 -3.03 10.80
N GLU A 148 6.88 -3.86 11.37
CA GLU A 148 6.97 -4.35 12.74
C GLU A 148 8.22 -5.23 12.92
N ALA A 149 8.51 -6.13 11.97
CA ALA A 149 9.70 -6.97 11.98
C ALA A 149 10.99 -6.14 11.96
N PHE A 150 11.04 -5.07 11.16
CA PHE A 150 12.18 -4.17 11.11
C PHE A 150 12.38 -3.41 12.44
N GLN A 151 11.28 -2.96 13.05
CA GLN A 151 11.34 -2.31 14.36
C GLN A 151 11.85 -3.23 15.46
N GLU A 152 11.44 -4.50 15.45
CA GLU A 152 11.91 -5.50 16.42
C GLU A 152 13.39 -5.83 16.22
N TYR A 153 13.84 -5.99 14.97
CA TYR A 153 15.24 -6.25 14.65
C TYR A 153 16.17 -5.17 15.21
N ARG A 154 15.73 -3.91 15.19
CA ARG A 154 16.52 -2.77 15.67
C ARG A 154 16.55 -2.58 17.18
N LYS A 155 15.68 -3.26 17.92
CA LYS A 155 15.67 -3.22 19.41
C LYS A 155 16.69 -4.20 20.03
N LYS A 156 17.21 -5.11 19.21
CA LYS A 156 18.25 -6.10 19.62
C LYS A 156 19.64 -5.52 19.43
#